data_2d5246a0ed73c324d4aea04abee76ffd
#
_entry.id   2d5246a0ed73c324d4aea04abee76ffd
#
_cell.length_a   1.000
_cell.length_b   1.000
_cell.length_c   1.000
_cell.angle_alpha   90.00
_cell.angle_beta   90.00
_cell.angle_gamma   90.00
#
_symmetry.space_group_name_H-M   'P 1'
#
loop_
_entity.id
_entity.type
_entity.pdbx_description
1 polymer ?
#
loop_
_entity_poly.entity_id
_entity_poly.type
_entity_poly.pdbx_seq_one_letter_code
_entity_poly.pdbx_strand_id
1 'polypeptide(L)'
;IYAAAMQNCGALAEAAGVTPTILPVRALGLISGMFYTTKFDQIGLFLPRYLYGKGERRKAFKRYEKPDCPEIIKALPPCYLVTSKEDMLEHYTLQFAKALKENGMRFQLKDFRKDKKLTHAFSVFDPYLKESRETMNQMVHFFEKA
;
A
#
# COMPACT_ATOMS: atom_id res chain seq x y z
N ILE A 1 -3.95 -3.13 0.60
CA ILE A 1 -2.89 -4.12 0.82
C ILE A 1 -3.44 -5.34 1.55
N TYR A 2 -3.92 -5.22 2.77
CA TYR A 2 -4.37 -6.35 3.59
C TYR A 2 -5.46 -7.18 2.92
N ALA A 3 -6.50 -6.54 2.38
CA ALA A 3 -7.57 -7.24 1.68
C ALA A 3 -7.07 -8.07 0.49
N ALA A 4 -6.10 -7.55 -0.26
CA ALA A 4 -5.48 -8.28 -1.37
C ALA A 4 -4.58 -9.42 -0.87
N ALA A 5 -3.77 -9.18 0.17
CA ALA A 5 -2.88 -10.22 0.71
C ALA A 5 -3.66 -11.38 1.35
N MET A 6 -4.80 -11.12 1.99
CA MET A 6 -5.66 -12.15 2.59
C MET A 6 -6.19 -13.16 1.56
N GLN A 7 -6.27 -12.82 0.28
CA GLN A 7 -6.65 -13.77 -0.78
C GLN A 7 -5.65 -14.92 -0.93
N ASN A 8 -4.38 -14.65 -0.63
CA ASN A 8 -3.27 -15.59 -0.84
C ASN A 8 -2.55 -15.97 0.46
N CYS A 9 -3.00 -15.44 1.61
CA CYS A 9 -2.41 -15.71 2.93
C CYS A 9 -3.50 -16.03 3.95
N GLY A 10 -3.84 -17.32 4.07
CA GLY A 10 -4.86 -17.81 5.01
C GLY A 10 -4.57 -17.45 6.47
N ALA A 11 -3.29 -17.51 6.89
CA ALA A 11 -2.90 -17.15 8.24
C ALA A 11 -3.16 -15.66 8.57
N LEU A 12 -3.01 -14.77 7.58
CA LEU A 12 -3.37 -13.35 7.74
C LEU A 12 -4.88 -13.17 7.86
N ALA A 13 -5.67 -13.88 7.05
CA ALA A 13 -7.12 -13.83 7.10
C ALA A 13 -7.66 -14.36 8.43
N GLU A 14 -7.12 -15.48 8.92
CA GLU A 14 -7.43 -16.04 10.22
C GLU A 14 -7.12 -15.07 11.37
N ALA A 15 -5.92 -14.48 11.36
CA ALA A 15 -5.51 -13.48 12.37
C ALA A 15 -6.41 -12.24 12.36
N ALA A 16 -6.96 -11.86 11.21
CA ALA A 16 -7.93 -10.79 11.08
C ALA A 16 -9.36 -11.21 11.45
N GLY A 17 -9.64 -12.50 11.55
CA GLY A 17 -10.98 -13.05 11.82
C GLY A 17 -11.95 -12.83 10.67
N VAL A 18 -11.46 -12.90 9.43
CA VAL A 18 -12.26 -12.68 8.21
C VAL A 18 -12.12 -13.85 7.24
N THR A 19 -13.16 -14.08 6.45
CA THR A 19 -13.11 -15.01 5.32
C THR A 19 -12.82 -14.21 4.06
N PRO A 20 -11.71 -14.48 3.35
CA PRO A 20 -11.40 -13.80 2.09
C PRO A 20 -12.48 -14.07 1.04
N THR A 21 -12.65 -13.12 0.13
CA THR A 21 -13.46 -13.36 -1.07
C THR A 21 -12.70 -14.27 -2.02
N ILE A 22 -13.43 -14.93 -2.93
CA ILE A 22 -12.83 -15.77 -3.98
C ILE A 22 -12.44 -14.98 -5.23
N LEU A 23 -12.62 -13.65 -5.22
CA LEU A 23 -12.29 -12.79 -6.36
C LEU A 23 -10.78 -12.60 -6.47
N PRO A 24 -10.15 -13.01 -7.58
CA PRO A 24 -8.72 -12.85 -7.75
C PRO A 24 -8.37 -11.36 -7.92
N VAL A 25 -7.50 -10.85 -7.06
CA VAL A 25 -6.90 -9.52 -7.22
C VAL A 25 -5.66 -9.68 -8.09
N ARG A 26 -5.69 -9.18 -9.32
CA ARG A 26 -4.62 -9.37 -10.31
C ARG A 26 -3.51 -8.33 -10.23
N ALA A 27 -3.83 -7.10 -9.82
CA ALA A 27 -2.87 -6.02 -9.62
C ALA A 27 -3.39 -5.00 -8.61
N LEU A 28 -2.51 -4.18 -8.05
CA LEU A 28 -2.83 -3.06 -7.15
C LEU A 28 -2.25 -1.76 -7.67
N GLY A 29 -3.08 -0.71 -7.68
CA GLY A 29 -2.64 0.69 -7.80
C GLY A 29 -2.64 1.35 -6.43
N LEU A 30 -1.49 1.83 -6.00
CA LEU A 30 -1.25 2.37 -4.66
C LEU A 30 -0.76 3.81 -4.78
N ILE A 31 -1.65 4.77 -4.56
CA ILE A 31 -1.38 6.20 -4.69
C ILE A 31 -1.20 6.81 -3.31
N SER A 32 -0.04 7.39 -3.04
CA SER A 32 0.26 8.10 -1.79
C SER A 32 -0.12 7.30 -0.54
N GLY A 33 0.29 6.04 -0.48
CA GLY A 33 -0.20 5.09 0.52
C GLY A 33 0.28 5.40 1.94
N MET A 34 -0.65 5.42 2.89
CA MET A 34 -0.35 5.41 4.32
C MET A 34 -0.04 3.97 4.77
N PHE A 35 1.12 3.44 4.37
CA PHE A 35 1.46 2.04 4.58
C PHE A 35 1.78 1.70 6.04
N TYR A 36 2.43 2.60 6.76
CA TYR A 36 2.94 2.33 8.11
C TYR A 36 2.15 3.12 9.15
N THR A 37 1.35 2.44 9.93
CA THR A 37 0.47 3.02 10.94
C THR A 37 0.95 2.79 12.37
N THR A 38 2.10 2.13 12.55
CA THR A 38 2.68 1.82 13.87
C THR A 38 4.05 2.45 14.08
N LYS A 39 4.50 3.33 13.18
CA LYS A 39 5.73 4.09 13.37
C LYS A 39 5.58 5.11 14.50
N PHE A 40 6.72 5.48 15.09
CA PHE A 40 6.76 6.53 16.12
C PHE A 40 6.68 7.92 15.45
N ASP A 41 5.50 8.23 14.91
CA ASP A 41 5.12 9.50 14.31
C ASP A 41 3.68 9.84 14.69
N GLN A 42 3.15 10.97 14.23
CA GLN A 42 1.78 11.39 14.54
C GLN A 42 0.72 10.35 14.16
N ILE A 43 0.94 9.62 13.06
CA ILE A 43 0.04 8.57 12.58
C ILE A 43 0.08 7.37 13.54
N GLY A 44 1.28 6.89 13.86
CA GLY A 44 1.48 5.71 14.69
C GLY A 44 1.07 5.86 16.14
N LEU A 45 0.98 7.08 16.67
CA LEU A 45 0.53 7.34 18.03
C LEU A 45 -0.98 7.08 18.23
N PHE A 46 -1.79 7.39 17.22
CA PHE A 46 -3.26 7.38 17.37
C PHE A 46 -3.94 6.22 16.62
N LEU A 47 -3.52 5.91 15.41
CA LEU A 47 -4.24 4.99 14.53
C LEU A 47 -4.23 3.52 14.92
N PRO A 48 -3.15 2.92 15.47
CA PRO A 48 -3.13 1.48 15.73
C PRO A 48 -4.27 0.98 16.61
N ARG A 49 -4.67 1.78 17.58
CA ARG A 49 -5.78 1.45 18.49
C ARG A 49 -7.12 1.33 17.77
N TYR A 50 -7.34 2.16 16.74
CA TYR A 50 -8.57 2.17 15.97
C TYR A 50 -8.57 1.11 14.86
N LEU A 51 -7.43 0.90 14.21
CA LEU A 51 -7.32 -0.02 13.07
C LEU A 51 -7.23 -1.49 13.48
N TYR A 52 -6.49 -1.79 14.55
CA TYR A 52 -6.18 -3.18 14.93
C TYR A 52 -6.92 -3.65 16.18
N GLY A 53 -7.82 -2.83 16.74
CA GLY A 53 -8.61 -3.18 17.90
C GLY A 53 -7.80 -3.31 19.20
N LYS A 54 -8.30 -4.13 20.13
CA LYS A 54 -7.72 -4.34 21.47
C LYS A 54 -7.72 -5.83 21.85
N GLY A 55 -6.99 -6.16 22.93
CA GLY A 55 -7.00 -7.48 23.53
C GLY A 55 -6.44 -8.59 22.61
N GLU A 56 -7.03 -9.78 22.67
CA GLU A 56 -6.52 -10.97 21.98
C GLU A 56 -6.52 -10.83 20.45
N ARG A 57 -7.52 -10.14 19.86
CA ARG A 57 -7.55 -9.88 18.42
C ARG A 57 -6.33 -9.10 17.95
N ARG A 58 -5.95 -8.06 18.68
CA ARG A 58 -4.74 -7.29 18.35
C ARG A 58 -3.48 -8.12 18.54
N LYS A 59 -3.42 -8.99 19.56
CA LYS A 59 -2.28 -9.87 19.77
C LYS A 59 -2.08 -10.82 18.59
N ALA A 60 -3.17 -11.45 18.10
CA ALA A 60 -3.13 -12.34 16.94
C ALA A 60 -2.67 -11.61 15.67
N PHE A 61 -3.11 -10.37 15.48
CA PHE A 61 -2.78 -9.57 14.30
C PHE A 61 -1.43 -8.82 14.40
N LYS A 62 -0.80 -8.78 15.59
CA LYS A 62 0.37 -7.93 15.88
C LYS A 62 1.54 -8.12 14.90
N ARG A 63 1.81 -9.35 14.48
CA ARG A 63 2.88 -9.65 13.51
C ARG A 63 2.62 -9.03 12.13
N TYR A 64 1.37 -8.73 11.81
CA TYR A 64 0.92 -8.17 10.55
C TYR A 64 0.66 -6.65 10.58
N GLU A 65 0.87 -5.99 11.73
CA GLU A 65 0.70 -4.52 11.84
C GLU A 65 1.68 -3.75 10.92
N LYS A 66 2.79 -4.41 10.51
CA LYS A 66 3.73 -3.86 9.53
C LYS A 66 3.46 -4.48 8.16
N PRO A 67 3.13 -3.68 7.16
CA PRO A 67 2.78 -4.18 5.82
C PRO A 67 3.98 -4.74 5.05
N ASP A 68 5.21 -4.50 5.50
CA ASP A 68 6.46 -5.06 4.98
C ASP A 68 6.81 -6.44 5.58
N CYS A 69 5.92 -7.03 6.36
CA CYS A 69 6.01 -8.42 6.78
C CYS A 69 6.12 -9.34 5.54
N PRO A 70 7.11 -10.25 5.48
CA PRO A 70 7.34 -11.10 4.30
C PRO A 70 6.12 -11.90 3.84
N GLU A 71 5.29 -12.35 4.77
CA GLU A 71 4.07 -13.10 4.46
C GLU A 71 3.03 -12.23 3.74
N ILE A 72 2.92 -10.94 4.11
CA ILE A 72 2.05 -9.98 3.43
C ILE A 72 2.62 -9.69 2.05
N ILE A 73 3.90 -9.30 1.98
CA ILE A 73 4.56 -8.92 0.73
C ILE A 73 4.44 -10.03 -0.33
N LYS A 74 4.76 -11.27 0.05
CA LYS A 74 4.73 -12.42 -0.87
C LYS A 74 3.31 -12.82 -1.31
N ALA A 75 2.29 -12.40 -0.57
CA ALA A 75 0.90 -12.65 -0.90
C ALA A 75 0.29 -11.58 -1.81
N LEU A 76 1.01 -10.48 -2.08
CA LEU A 76 0.51 -9.39 -2.92
C LEU A 76 0.62 -9.73 -4.42
N PRO A 77 -0.34 -9.28 -5.23
CA PRO A 77 -0.19 -9.27 -6.68
C PRO A 77 0.79 -8.16 -7.11
N PRO A 78 1.13 -8.06 -8.40
CA PRO A 78 1.91 -6.94 -8.93
C PRO A 78 1.37 -5.59 -8.48
N CYS A 79 2.28 -4.66 -8.10
CA CYS A 79 1.91 -3.38 -7.53
C CYS A 79 2.43 -2.20 -8.38
N TYR A 80 1.56 -1.22 -8.65
CA TYR A 80 1.94 0.08 -9.21
C TYR A 80 1.85 1.13 -8.10
N LEU A 81 2.99 1.74 -7.75
CA LEU A 81 3.08 2.74 -6.68
C LEU A 81 3.28 4.12 -7.26
N VAL A 82 2.60 5.11 -6.67
CA VAL A 82 2.71 6.52 -7.06
C VAL A 82 2.94 7.39 -5.83
N THR A 83 3.89 8.29 -5.94
CA THR A 83 4.17 9.33 -4.94
C THR A 83 4.86 10.53 -5.59
N SER A 84 5.15 11.55 -4.82
CA SER A 84 5.92 12.72 -5.24
C SER A 84 6.78 13.25 -4.09
N LYS A 85 7.76 14.11 -4.41
CA LYS A 85 8.60 14.78 -3.42
C LYS A 85 7.87 15.83 -2.55
N GLU A 86 6.63 16.22 -2.91
CA GLU A 86 5.76 17.09 -2.09
C GLU A 86 4.75 16.28 -1.25
N ASP A 87 4.69 14.96 -1.44
CA ASP A 87 3.82 14.11 -0.64
C ASP A 87 4.43 13.86 0.75
N MET A 88 3.74 14.27 1.80
CA MET A 88 4.18 14.02 3.18
C MET A 88 4.37 12.54 3.53
N LEU A 89 3.75 11.63 2.77
CA LEU A 89 3.86 10.18 2.92
C LEU A 89 4.79 9.53 1.88
N GLU A 90 5.57 10.31 1.12
CA GLU A 90 6.54 9.78 0.17
C GLU A 90 7.42 8.69 0.79
N HIS A 91 7.98 8.97 1.95
CA HIS A 91 8.89 8.05 2.65
C HIS A 91 8.26 6.69 2.97
N TYR A 92 6.93 6.62 3.17
CA TYR A 92 6.21 5.35 3.33
C TYR A 92 6.14 4.57 2.02
N THR A 93 5.84 5.26 0.93
CA THR A 93 5.80 4.64 -0.41
C THR A 93 7.17 4.10 -0.80
N LEU A 94 8.24 4.86 -0.57
CA LEU A 94 9.61 4.43 -0.87
C LEU A 94 10.04 3.24 0.00
N GLN A 95 9.72 3.23 1.29
CA GLN A 95 10.00 2.09 2.17
C GLN A 95 9.26 0.84 1.71
N PHE A 96 7.99 0.97 1.34
CA PHE A 96 7.20 -0.16 0.86
C PHE A 96 7.71 -0.70 -0.49
N ALA A 97 8.09 0.18 -1.42
CA ALA A 97 8.73 -0.20 -2.68
C ALA A 97 10.04 -0.96 -2.44
N LYS A 98 10.84 -0.53 -1.46
CA LYS A 98 12.05 -1.26 -1.03
C LYS A 98 11.72 -2.67 -0.55
N ALA A 99 10.70 -2.83 0.29
CA ALA A 99 10.27 -4.13 0.79
C ALA A 99 9.80 -5.06 -0.35
N LEU A 100 9.04 -4.54 -1.33
CA LEU A 100 8.66 -5.30 -2.53
C LEU A 100 9.90 -5.77 -3.30
N LYS A 101 10.87 -4.89 -3.53
CA LYS A 101 12.12 -5.20 -4.22
C LYS A 101 12.92 -6.29 -3.50
N GLU A 102 13.11 -6.16 -2.20
CA GLU A 102 13.87 -7.10 -1.38
C GLU A 102 13.26 -8.50 -1.34
N ASN A 103 11.95 -8.60 -1.55
CA ASN A 103 11.23 -9.87 -1.62
C ASN A 103 11.00 -10.36 -3.08
N GLY A 104 11.62 -9.74 -4.07
CA GLY A 104 11.53 -10.16 -5.47
C GLY A 104 10.15 -9.98 -6.11
N MET A 105 9.30 -9.10 -5.55
CA MET A 105 7.96 -8.88 -6.05
C MET A 105 7.94 -7.98 -7.28
N ARG A 106 7.01 -8.25 -8.20
CA ARG A 106 6.80 -7.41 -9.38
C ARG A 106 6.13 -6.11 -8.98
N PHE A 107 6.81 -4.98 -9.21
CA PHE A 107 6.23 -3.67 -8.98
C PHE A 107 6.79 -2.61 -9.95
N GLN A 108 6.09 -1.50 -10.06
CA GLN A 108 6.55 -0.28 -10.70
C GLN A 108 6.35 0.88 -9.73
N LEU A 109 7.34 1.76 -9.62
CA LEU A 109 7.28 2.98 -8.80
C LEU A 109 7.36 4.20 -9.71
N LYS A 110 6.38 5.08 -9.60
CA LYS A 110 6.41 6.43 -10.16
C LYS A 110 6.57 7.43 -9.02
N ASP A 111 7.76 7.97 -8.89
CA ASP A 111 8.10 9.03 -7.95
C ASP A 111 8.30 10.33 -8.73
N PHE A 112 7.38 11.27 -8.56
CA PHE A 112 7.43 12.55 -9.25
C PHE A 112 8.38 13.52 -8.56
N ARG A 113 9.05 14.37 -9.35
CA ARG A 113 9.91 15.42 -8.85
C ARG A 113 9.12 16.42 -8.00
N LYS A 114 9.84 17.21 -7.21
CA LYS A 114 9.26 18.26 -6.36
C LYS A 114 8.53 19.30 -7.23
N ASP A 115 7.22 19.42 -7.01
CA ASP A 115 6.36 20.45 -7.59
C ASP A 115 5.19 20.69 -6.63
N LYS A 116 4.97 21.95 -6.26
CA LYS A 116 3.92 22.35 -5.28
C LYS A 116 2.51 21.88 -5.64
N LYS A 117 2.25 21.52 -6.90
CA LYS A 117 0.96 20.99 -7.35
C LYS A 117 0.81 19.49 -7.07
N LEU A 118 1.92 18.78 -6.91
CA LEU A 118 1.95 17.33 -6.76
C LEU A 118 1.95 16.93 -5.29
N THR A 119 1.00 17.46 -4.53
CA THR A 119 0.82 17.16 -3.10
C THR A 119 0.30 15.74 -2.87
N HIS A 120 0.01 15.40 -1.63
CA HIS A 120 -0.55 14.08 -1.27
C HIS A 120 -1.75 13.71 -2.13
N ALA A 121 -1.70 12.53 -2.77
CA ALA A 121 -2.73 11.97 -3.64
C ALA A 121 -3.17 12.91 -4.79
N PHE A 122 -2.27 13.76 -5.30
CA PHE A 122 -2.56 14.73 -6.35
C PHE A 122 -3.30 14.12 -7.55
N SER A 123 -2.93 12.91 -7.96
CA SER A 123 -3.52 12.25 -9.12
C SER A 123 -4.99 11.84 -8.93
N VAL A 124 -5.48 11.85 -7.69
CA VAL A 124 -6.88 11.60 -7.34
C VAL A 124 -7.64 12.91 -7.17
N PHE A 125 -7.03 13.89 -6.48
CA PHE A 125 -7.69 15.15 -6.15
C PHE A 125 -7.68 16.18 -7.29
N ASP A 126 -6.67 16.13 -8.16
CA ASP A 126 -6.60 16.99 -9.35
C ASP A 126 -6.39 16.17 -10.63
N PRO A 127 -7.46 15.61 -11.20
CA PRO A 127 -7.38 14.76 -12.40
C PRO A 127 -7.01 15.53 -13.67
N TYR A 128 -7.04 16.86 -13.65
CA TYR A 128 -6.73 17.71 -14.81
C TYR A 128 -5.24 17.97 -15.00
N LEU A 129 -4.41 17.73 -13.99
CA LEU A 129 -2.96 17.83 -14.13
C LEU A 129 -2.44 16.85 -15.20
N LYS A 130 -1.41 17.29 -15.92
CA LYS A 130 -0.70 16.41 -16.87
C LYS A 130 -0.16 15.14 -16.18
N GLU A 131 0.43 15.32 -15.02
CA GLU A 131 1.01 14.25 -14.20
C GLU A 131 -0.04 13.27 -13.70
N SER A 132 -1.25 13.74 -13.40
CA SER A 132 -2.38 12.88 -13.01
C SER A 132 -2.81 11.99 -14.17
N ARG A 133 -2.97 12.57 -15.37
CA ARG A 133 -3.28 11.81 -16.58
C ARG A 133 -2.18 10.81 -16.94
N GLU A 134 -0.92 11.22 -16.83
CA GLU A 134 0.21 10.33 -17.03
C GLU A 134 0.16 9.15 -16.06
N THR A 135 -0.09 9.43 -14.78
CA THR A 135 -0.23 8.40 -13.72
C THR A 135 -1.31 7.39 -14.08
N MET A 136 -2.51 7.86 -14.43
CA MET A 136 -3.64 6.96 -14.76
C MET A 136 -3.36 6.11 -16.00
N ASN A 137 -2.80 6.71 -17.05
CA ASN A 137 -2.46 5.98 -18.27
C ASN A 137 -1.39 4.90 -18.02
N GLN A 138 -0.35 5.20 -17.25
CA GLN A 138 0.69 4.24 -16.91
C GLN A 138 0.16 3.13 -16.00
N MET A 139 -0.74 3.45 -15.06
CA MET A 139 -1.38 2.47 -14.18
C MET A 139 -2.27 1.51 -14.97
N VAL A 140 -3.10 2.01 -15.89
CA VAL A 140 -3.91 1.17 -16.79
C VAL A 140 -3.02 0.23 -17.58
N HIS A 141 -1.98 0.75 -18.23
CA HIS A 141 -1.03 -0.06 -18.99
C HIS A 141 -0.31 -1.13 -18.14
N PHE A 142 -0.01 -0.81 -16.88
CA PHE A 142 0.54 -1.78 -15.94
C PHE A 142 -0.46 -2.91 -15.64
N PHE A 143 -1.74 -2.57 -15.45
CA PHE A 143 -2.80 -3.54 -15.17
C PHE A 143 -3.10 -4.46 -16.34
N GLU A 144 -3.02 -3.96 -17.58
CA GLU A 144 -3.18 -4.78 -18.79
C GLU A 144 -2.11 -5.87 -18.92
N LYS A 145 -0.95 -5.67 -18.29
CA LYS A 145 0.20 -6.58 -18.33
C LYS A 145 0.36 -7.44 -17.07
N ALA A 146 -0.54 -7.32 -16.09
CA ALA A 146 -0.43 -7.95 -14.78
C ALA A 146 -0.93 -9.42 -14.71
#